data_d179afb4b51eb019394fdf2ac054d4e6
#
_entry.id   d179afb4b51eb019394fdf2ac054d4e6
#
_cell.length_a   1.000
_cell.length_b   1.000
_cell.length_c   1.000
_cell.angle_alpha   90.00
_cell.angle_beta   90.00
_cell.angle_gamma   90.00
#
_symmetry.space_group_name_H-M   'P 1'
#
loop_
_entity.id
_entity.type
_entity.pdbx_description
1 polymer ?
#
loop_
_entity_poly.entity_id
_entity_poly.type
_entity_poly.pdbx_seq_one_letter_code
_entity_poly.pdbx_strand_id
1 'polypeptide(L)'
;MIYTISLNPSMDFIIEVDGLEKNSKNRMTSELRVPGGRAINVARVLRRMGMPSVATGFLGGHTGDFIKEWLNMEGIQTSFIEIDDETRINIKLYNKNIVINGKGPNISFNEQTELLYFISRIQEGDTVILMGSLPPNVDKDILDRII
;
A
#
# COMPACT_ATOMS: atom_id res chain seq x y z
N MET A 1 20.02 7.12 1.11
CA MET A 1 18.55 7.21 1.35
C MET A 1 17.96 5.81 1.42
N ILE A 2 16.82 5.62 2.12
CA ILE A 2 16.08 4.35 2.13
C ILE A 2 14.80 4.54 1.32
N TYR A 3 14.56 3.66 0.36
CA TYR A 3 13.34 3.64 -0.44
C TYR A 3 12.50 2.42 -0.09
N THR A 4 11.23 2.62 0.28
CA THR A 4 10.29 1.52 0.50
C THR A 4 9.34 1.44 -0.69
N ILE A 5 9.31 0.30 -1.38
CA ILE A 5 8.51 0.11 -2.59
C ILE A 5 7.31 -0.78 -2.29
N SER A 6 6.11 -0.25 -2.47
CA SER A 6 4.85 -0.95 -2.32
C SER A 6 4.13 -1.05 -3.67
N LEU A 7 4.14 -2.24 -4.27
CA LEU A 7 3.48 -2.45 -5.57
C LEU A 7 1.96 -2.60 -5.46
N ASN A 8 1.46 -3.01 -4.29
CA ASN A 8 0.04 -3.23 -4.06
C ASN A 8 -0.40 -2.78 -2.65
N PRO A 9 -0.24 -1.48 -2.33
CA PRO A 9 -0.66 -0.94 -1.05
C PRO A 9 -2.18 -1.00 -0.88
N SER A 10 -2.65 -0.76 0.33
CA SER A 10 -4.07 -0.81 0.66
C SER A 10 -4.49 0.24 1.68
N MET A 11 -5.76 0.57 1.68
CA MET A 11 -6.40 1.07 2.89
C MET A 11 -6.94 -0.15 3.66
N ASP A 12 -6.48 -0.33 4.88
CA ASP A 12 -6.99 -1.38 5.76
C ASP A 12 -8.20 -0.85 6.53
N PHE A 13 -9.35 -1.43 6.28
CA PHE A 13 -10.59 -1.14 6.97
C PHE A 13 -10.80 -2.18 8.06
N ILE A 14 -10.51 -1.80 9.30
CA ILE A 14 -10.55 -2.68 10.47
C ILE A 14 -11.86 -2.44 11.19
N ILE A 15 -12.70 -3.47 11.26
CA ILE A 15 -14.06 -3.38 11.79
C ILE A 15 -14.32 -4.44 12.87
N GLU A 16 -15.26 -4.14 13.75
CA GLU A 16 -15.83 -5.09 14.69
C GLU A 16 -17.34 -5.16 14.48
N VAL A 17 -17.90 -6.36 14.61
CA VAL A 17 -19.33 -6.62 14.60
C VAL A 17 -19.66 -7.59 15.76
N ASP A 18 -20.76 -7.39 16.45
CA ASP A 18 -21.16 -8.27 17.59
C ASP A 18 -21.55 -9.67 17.12
N GLY A 19 -22.22 -9.77 16.03
CA GLY A 19 -22.56 -11.01 15.37
C GLY A 19 -22.40 -10.85 13.87
N LEU A 20 -22.20 -11.94 13.16
CA LEU A 20 -22.17 -11.94 11.71
C LEU A 20 -23.11 -13.04 11.22
N GLU A 21 -24.32 -12.64 10.81
CA GLU A 21 -25.36 -13.55 10.39
C GLU A 21 -25.73 -13.33 8.94
N LYS A 22 -25.91 -14.44 8.21
CA LYS A 22 -26.42 -14.43 6.83
C LYS A 22 -27.88 -13.95 6.81
N ASN A 23 -28.28 -13.35 5.70
CA ASN A 23 -29.66 -12.89 5.46
C ASN A 23 -30.15 -11.87 6.49
N SER A 24 -29.24 -11.17 7.14
CA SER A 24 -29.49 -10.18 8.17
C SER A 24 -28.67 -8.93 7.94
N LYS A 25 -29.12 -7.80 8.46
CA LYS A 25 -28.31 -6.58 8.50
C LYS A 25 -27.39 -6.65 9.70
N ASN A 26 -26.09 -6.59 9.45
CA ASN A 26 -25.06 -6.54 10.48
C ASN A 26 -24.54 -5.11 10.59
N ARG A 27 -24.38 -4.62 11.80
CA ARG A 27 -23.90 -3.26 12.06
C ARG A 27 -22.55 -3.31 12.77
N MET A 28 -21.62 -2.49 12.28
CA MET A 28 -20.33 -2.33 12.94
C MET A 28 -20.48 -1.68 14.30
N THR A 29 -19.77 -2.18 15.28
CA THR A 29 -19.64 -1.58 16.62
C THR A 29 -18.40 -0.69 16.72
N SER A 30 -17.38 -0.94 15.91
CA SER A 30 -16.23 -0.05 15.74
C SER A 30 -15.68 -0.13 14.32
N GLU A 31 -15.02 0.93 13.90
CA GLU A 31 -14.34 1.02 12.61
C GLU A 31 -13.09 1.87 12.69
N LEU A 32 -12.07 1.46 11.95
CA LEU A 32 -10.80 2.18 11.84
C LEU A 32 -10.26 2.02 10.42
N ARG A 33 -9.77 3.11 9.85
CA ARG A 33 -9.11 3.12 8.53
C ARG A 33 -7.66 3.50 8.71
N VAL A 34 -6.74 2.68 8.20
CA VAL A 34 -5.30 2.95 8.27
C VAL A 34 -4.64 2.55 6.95
N PRO A 35 -3.52 3.19 6.57
CA PRO A 35 -2.72 2.71 5.46
C PRO A 35 -2.18 1.32 5.75
N GLY A 36 -2.19 0.46 4.73
CA GLY A 36 -1.72 -0.92 4.82
C GLY A 36 -0.78 -1.29 3.68
N GLY A 37 -0.19 -2.46 3.84
CA GLY A 37 0.87 -2.99 2.97
C GLY A 37 2.20 -3.04 3.70
N ARG A 38 2.98 -4.09 3.42
CA ARG A 38 4.22 -4.36 4.18
C ARG A 38 5.23 -3.23 4.05
N ALA A 39 5.48 -2.76 2.83
CA ALA A 39 6.43 -1.65 2.61
C ALA A 39 5.94 -0.33 3.22
N ILE A 40 4.64 -0.07 3.20
CA ILE A 40 4.03 1.08 3.89
C ILE A 40 4.30 1.00 5.40
N ASN A 41 4.10 -0.17 5.99
CA ASN A 41 4.36 -0.35 7.42
C ASN A 41 5.84 -0.17 7.76
N VAL A 42 6.75 -0.63 6.89
CA VAL A 42 8.20 -0.40 7.08
C VAL A 42 8.52 1.10 7.05
N ALA A 43 7.98 1.86 6.10
CA ALA A 43 8.17 3.32 6.03
C ALA A 43 7.73 4.01 7.33
N ARG A 44 6.59 3.60 7.89
CA ARG A 44 6.07 4.14 9.14
C ARG A 44 6.94 3.78 10.35
N VAL A 45 7.48 2.56 10.38
CA VAL A 45 8.43 2.14 11.43
C VAL A 45 9.73 2.94 11.32
N LEU A 46 10.30 3.06 10.13
CA LEU A 46 11.51 3.87 9.90
C LEU A 46 11.32 5.32 10.38
N ARG A 47 10.18 5.91 10.07
CA ARG A 47 9.85 7.27 10.54
C ARG A 47 9.83 7.38 12.06
N ARG A 48 9.24 6.41 12.76
CA ARG A 48 9.23 6.36 14.24
C ARG A 48 10.62 6.18 14.85
N MET A 49 11.51 5.51 14.11
CA MET A 49 12.91 5.35 14.50
C MET A 49 13.78 6.55 14.16
N GLY A 50 13.21 7.61 13.58
CA GLY A 50 13.94 8.79 13.16
C GLY A 50 14.80 8.59 11.90
N MET A 51 14.55 7.52 11.14
CA MET A 51 15.29 7.21 9.92
C MET A 51 14.56 7.78 8.69
N PRO A 52 15.18 8.71 7.96
CA PRO A 52 14.56 9.25 6.75
C PRO A 52 14.42 8.20 5.66
N SER A 53 13.23 8.17 5.05
CA SER A 53 12.94 7.27 3.94
C SER A 53 11.97 7.91 2.95
N VAL A 54 11.93 7.38 1.75
CA VAL A 54 10.98 7.74 0.70
C VAL A 54 10.08 6.54 0.42
N ALA A 55 8.77 6.71 0.58
CA ALA A 55 7.79 5.70 0.22
C ALA A 55 7.38 5.88 -1.24
N THR A 56 7.45 4.83 -2.03
CA THR A 56 7.08 4.81 -3.45
C THR A 56 6.32 3.53 -3.82
N GLY A 57 5.87 3.45 -5.05
CA GLY A 57 5.05 2.38 -5.60
C GLY A 57 3.85 2.95 -6.34
N PHE A 58 2.73 2.23 -6.36
CA PHE A 58 1.54 2.63 -7.09
C PHE A 58 0.42 3.07 -6.14
N LEU A 59 -0.13 4.26 -6.36
CA LEU A 59 -1.33 4.74 -5.67
C LEU A 59 -2.29 5.37 -6.68
N GLY A 60 -3.59 5.11 -6.55
CA GLY A 60 -4.61 5.70 -7.39
C GLY A 60 -5.95 5.89 -6.71
N GLY A 61 -6.73 6.83 -7.23
CA GLY A 61 -8.06 7.16 -6.78
C GLY A 61 -8.12 7.74 -5.36
N HIS A 62 -9.32 7.76 -4.80
CA HIS A 62 -9.55 8.29 -3.45
C HIS A 62 -8.84 7.48 -2.36
N THR A 63 -8.77 6.16 -2.54
CA THR A 63 -8.05 5.28 -1.61
C THR A 63 -6.54 5.57 -1.63
N GLY A 64 -5.98 5.81 -2.80
CA GLY A 64 -4.58 6.21 -2.95
C GLY A 64 -4.29 7.55 -2.28
N ASP A 65 -5.17 8.53 -2.47
CA ASP A 65 -5.07 9.85 -1.85
C ASP A 65 -5.09 9.75 -0.32
N PHE A 66 -5.98 8.93 0.23
CA PHE A 66 -6.03 8.67 1.68
C PHE A 66 -4.68 8.19 2.23
N ILE A 67 -4.05 7.22 1.55
CA ILE A 67 -2.76 6.67 1.97
C ILE A 67 -1.67 7.75 1.89
N LYS A 68 -1.60 8.47 0.77
CA LYS A 68 -0.60 9.51 0.55
C LYS A 68 -0.71 10.64 1.58
N GLU A 69 -1.91 11.13 1.84
CA GLU A 69 -2.17 12.16 2.84
C GLU A 69 -1.77 11.71 4.24
N TRP A 70 -2.13 10.48 4.60
CA TRP A 70 -1.77 9.90 5.90
C TRP A 70 -0.25 9.86 6.10
N LEU A 71 0.49 9.35 5.10
CA LEU A 71 1.94 9.26 5.18
C LEU A 71 2.59 10.65 5.27
N ASN A 72 2.09 11.61 4.51
CA ASN A 72 2.57 12.98 4.55
C ASN A 72 2.31 13.62 5.93
N MET A 73 1.17 13.37 6.55
CA MET A 73 0.86 13.84 7.91
C MET A 73 1.76 13.21 8.98
N GLU A 74 2.20 11.96 8.77
CA GLU A 74 3.21 11.32 9.64
C GLU A 74 4.63 11.84 9.36
N GLY A 75 4.83 12.72 8.40
CA GLY A 75 6.13 13.27 8.02
C GLY A 75 6.99 12.32 7.21
N ILE A 76 6.38 11.37 6.49
CA ILE A 76 7.06 10.46 5.59
C ILE A 76 7.09 11.09 4.20
N GLN A 77 8.27 11.18 3.60
CA GLN A 77 8.42 11.63 2.23
C GLN A 77 7.83 10.60 1.27
N THR A 78 7.01 11.05 0.32
CA THR A 78 6.35 10.18 -0.64
C THR A 78 6.72 10.54 -2.07
N SER A 79 6.85 9.52 -2.93
CA SER A 79 7.09 9.68 -4.37
C SER A 79 6.40 8.53 -5.12
N PHE A 80 5.08 8.44 -4.99
CA PHE A 80 4.30 7.40 -5.66
C PHE A 80 4.03 7.72 -7.11
N ILE A 81 3.99 6.66 -7.93
CA ILE A 81 3.43 6.72 -9.27
C ILE A 81 1.91 6.74 -9.15
N GLU A 82 1.30 7.79 -9.69
CA GLU A 82 -0.15 7.90 -9.74
C GLU A 82 -0.70 7.00 -10.85
N ILE A 83 -1.66 6.15 -10.50
CA ILE A 83 -2.30 5.22 -11.43
C ILE A 83 -3.76 5.58 -11.65
N ASP A 84 -4.31 5.17 -12.80
CA ASP A 84 -5.70 5.47 -13.16
C ASP A 84 -6.71 4.66 -12.34
N ASP A 85 -6.37 3.41 -12.01
CA ASP A 85 -7.26 2.53 -11.26
C ASP A 85 -7.21 2.82 -9.75
N GLU A 86 -8.18 2.32 -9.02
CA GLU A 86 -8.34 2.57 -7.58
C GLU A 86 -7.44 1.66 -6.75
N THR A 87 -6.70 2.21 -5.81
CA THR A 87 -5.98 1.44 -4.80
C THR A 87 -6.95 0.59 -3.97
N ARG A 88 -6.56 -0.64 -3.67
CA ARG A 88 -7.41 -1.62 -2.99
C ARG A 88 -7.73 -1.27 -1.54
N ILE A 89 -8.84 -1.84 -1.07
CA ILE A 89 -9.25 -1.85 0.33
C ILE A 89 -9.16 -3.29 0.83
N ASN A 90 -8.53 -3.49 1.98
CA ASN A 90 -8.61 -4.74 2.74
C ASN A 90 -9.61 -4.56 3.87
N ILE A 91 -10.37 -5.60 4.17
CA ILE A 91 -11.33 -5.62 5.27
C ILE A 91 -10.85 -6.61 6.31
N LYS A 92 -10.75 -6.16 7.55
CA LYS A 92 -10.34 -6.99 8.69
C LYS A 92 -11.46 -6.98 9.74
N LEU A 93 -12.12 -8.12 9.91
CA LEU A 93 -13.06 -8.32 11.01
C LEU A 93 -12.26 -8.76 12.24
N TYR A 94 -11.79 -7.78 13.00
CA TYR A 94 -10.79 -7.98 14.05
C TYR A 94 -11.25 -9.02 15.10
N ASN A 95 -12.50 -8.90 15.60
CA ASN A 95 -13.04 -9.79 16.62
C ASN A 95 -13.49 -11.16 16.07
N LYS A 96 -13.38 -11.41 14.78
CA LYS A 96 -13.73 -12.68 14.12
C LYS A 96 -12.53 -13.39 13.49
N ASN A 97 -11.35 -12.80 13.52
CA ASN A 97 -10.15 -13.29 12.84
C ASN A 97 -10.35 -13.56 11.34
N ILE A 98 -11.16 -12.71 10.69
CA ILE A 98 -11.43 -12.81 9.26
C ILE A 98 -10.75 -11.64 8.55
N VAL A 99 -9.97 -11.95 7.51
CA VAL A 99 -9.33 -10.97 6.65
C VAL A 99 -9.79 -11.19 5.21
N ILE A 100 -10.28 -10.13 4.57
CA ILE A 100 -10.68 -10.14 3.16
C ILE A 100 -9.80 -9.11 2.45
N ASN A 101 -8.83 -9.57 1.69
CA ASN A 101 -7.90 -8.71 0.96
C ASN A 101 -8.45 -8.34 -0.41
N GLY A 102 -8.44 -7.05 -0.73
CA GLY A 102 -8.67 -6.58 -2.08
C GLY A 102 -7.60 -7.14 -3.04
N LYS A 103 -7.99 -7.46 -4.26
CA LYS A 103 -7.07 -8.01 -5.27
C LYS A 103 -6.02 -7.01 -5.72
N GLY A 104 -6.36 -5.74 -5.71
CA GLY A 104 -5.52 -4.67 -6.22
C GLY A 104 -5.94 -4.16 -7.58
N PRO A 105 -5.39 -3.01 -7.97
CA PRO A 105 -5.69 -2.33 -9.23
C PRO A 105 -5.04 -3.00 -10.43
N ASN A 106 -5.52 -2.66 -11.62
CA ASN A 106 -4.84 -2.89 -12.87
C ASN A 106 -3.79 -1.79 -13.08
N ILE A 107 -2.55 -2.18 -13.28
CA ILE A 107 -1.43 -1.25 -13.54
C ILE A 107 -1.09 -1.29 -15.01
N SER A 108 -1.21 -0.17 -15.71
CA SER A 108 -0.87 -0.10 -17.14
C SER A 108 0.64 -0.31 -17.37
N PHE A 109 0.99 -0.66 -18.60
CA PHE A 109 2.39 -0.78 -18.98
C PHE A 109 3.16 0.53 -18.77
N ASN A 110 2.54 1.66 -19.11
CA ASN A 110 3.16 2.98 -18.92
C ASN A 110 3.40 3.28 -17.44
N GLU A 111 2.45 2.98 -16.57
CA GLU A 111 2.59 3.15 -15.12
C GLU A 111 3.70 2.29 -14.53
N GLN A 112 3.81 1.03 -15.00
CA GLN A 112 4.93 0.15 -14.62
C GLN A 112 6.27 0.71 -15.08
N THR A 113 6.34 1.22 -16.31
CA THR A 113 7.55 1.83 -16.88
C THR A 113 7.96 3.08 -16.10
N GLU A 114 6.98 3.89 -15.67
CA GLU A 114 7.23 5.08 -14.84
C GLU A 114 7.90 4.72 -13.51
N LEU A 115 7.42 3.67 -12.84
CA LEU A 115 8.04 3.18 -11.62
C LEU A 115 9.47 2.69 -11.85
N LEU A 116 9.68 1.89 -12.90
CA LEU A 116 11.02 1.38 -13.23
C LEU A 116 11.99 2.52 -13.58
N TYR A 117 11.50 3.56 -14.26
CA TYR A 117 12.31 4.75 -14.55
C TYR A 117 12.66 5.49 -13.24
N PHE A 118 11.72 5.66 -12.32
CA PHE A 118 12.00 6.24 -11.00
C PHE A 118 13.08 5.44 -10.25
N ILE A 119 12.95 4.12 -10.22
CA ILE A 119 13.89 3.23 -9.53
C ILE A 119 15.28 3.28 -10.17
N SER A 120 15.37 3.35 -11.50
CA SER A 120 16.64 3.44 -12.21
C SER A 120 17.48 4.67 -11.85
N ARG A 121 16.88 5.66 -11.20
CA ARG A 121 17.55 6.87 -10.74
C ARG A 121 18.02 6.81 -9.28
N ILE A 122 17.72 5.73 -8.58
CA ILE A 122 18.23 5.47 -7.23
C ILE A 122 19.74 5.26 -7.35
N GLN A 123 20.49 5.85 -6.45
CA GLN A 123 21.95 5.92 -6.54
C GLN A 123 22.63 4.80 -5.77
N GLU A 124 23.86 4.53 -6.14
CA GLU A 124 24.72 3.63 -5.37
C GLU A 124 24.87 4.14 -3.92
N GLY A 125 24.77 3.23 -2.97
CA GLY A 125 24.75 3.54 -1.54
C GLY A 125 23.37 3.76 -0.93
N ASP A 126 22.33 3.90 -1.76
CA ASP A 126 20.94 3.90 -1.28
C ASP A 126 20.46 2.47 -0.99
N THR A 127 19.46 2.36 -0.15
CA THR A 127 18.85 1.07 0.22
C THR A 127 17.44 0.98 -0.34
N VAL A 128 17.12 -0.11 -1.01
CA VAL A 128 15.76 -0.39 -1.52
C VAL A 128 15.14 -1.53 -0.72
N ILE A 129 13.93 -1.32 -0.22
CA ILE A 129 13.13 -2.31 0.49
C ILE A 129 11.86 -2.55 -0.32
N LEU A 130 11.81 -3.69 -0.99
CA LEU A 130 10.66 -4.12 -1.80
C LEU A 130 9.89 -5.19 -1.06
N MET A 131 8.62 -4.93 -0.72
CA MET A 131 7.80 -5.85 0.07
C MET A 131 6.33 -5.78 -0.32
N GLY A 132 5.65 -6.90 -0.16
CA GLY A 132 4.21 -7.01 -0.35
C GLY A 132 3.83 -7.88 -1.56
N SER A 133 2.55 -7.92 -1.86
CA SER A 133 2.01 -8.65 -3.01
C SER A 133 2.13 -7.84 -4.30
N LEU A 134 1.93 -8.53 -5.42
CA LEU A 134 1.81 -7.90 -6.74
C LEU A 134 0.35 -7.59 -7.06
N PRO A 135 0.07 -6.51 -7.80
CA PRO A 135 -1.23 -6.31 -8.43
C PRO A 135 -1.55 -7.44 -9.43
N PRO A 136 -2.83 -7.71 -9.75
CA PRO A 136 -3.24 -8.89 -10.51
C PRO A 136 -2.61 -9.04 -11.90
N ASN A 137 -2.38 -7.91 -12.59
CA ASN A 137 -1.86 -7.91 -13.96
C ASN A 137 -0.35 -7.66 -14.05
N VAL A 138 0.32 -7.46 -12.92
CA VAL A 138 1.78 -7.23 -12.89
C VAL A 138 2.48 -8.57 -12.82
N ASP A 139 3.35 -8.83 -13.80
CA ASP A 139 4.12 -10.06 -13.86
C ASP A 139 5.26 -10.06 -12.83
N LYS A 140 5.65 -11.25 -12.39
CA LYS A 140 6.73 -11.43 -11.41
C LYS A 140 8.10 -10.95 -11.92
N ASP A 141 8.28 -10.88 -13.24
CA ASP A 141 9.52 -10.36 -13.84
C ASP A 141 9.83 -8.93 -13.44
N ILE A 142 8.83 -8.16 -12.99
CA ILE A 142 9.05 -6.81 -12.48
C ILE A 142 10.01 -6.81 -11.29
N LEU A 143 10.01 -7.87 -10.48
CA LEU A 143 10.90 -7.99 -9.32
C LEU A 143 12.36 -8.06 -9.76
N ASP A 144 12.66 -8.85 -10.80
CA ASP A 144 14.00 -8.96 -11.36
C ASP A 144 14.46 -7.67 -12.06
N ARG A 145 13.50 -6.88 -12.53
CA ARG A 145 13.78 -5.59 -13.18
C ARG A 145 14.01 -4.45 -12.17
N ILE A 146 13.56 -4.63 -10.94
CA ILE A 146 13.75 -3.66 -9.85
C ILE A 146 15.11 -3.87 -9.16
N ILE A 147 15.58 -5.11 -9.10
CA ILE A 147 16.85 -5.50 -8.49
C ILE A 147 18.01 -5.27 -9.47
#